data_0e1fe91ba71ce44e5e96448d76905afa
#
_entry.id   0e1fe91ba71ce44e5e96448d76905afa
#
_cell.length_a   1.000
_cell.length_b   1.000
_cell.length_c   1.000
_cell.angle_alpha   90.00
_cell.angle_beta   90.00
_cell.angle_gamma   90.00
#
_symmetry.space_group_name_H-M   'P 1'
#
loop_
_entity.id
_entity.type
_entity.pdbx_description
1 polymer ?
#
loop_
_entity_poly.entity_id
_entity_poly.type
_entity_poly.pdbx_seq_one_letter_code
_entity_poly.pdbx_strand_id
1 'polypeptide(L)'
;QIADDAVFHSPVVHTPQAGKHLVFAYLSAADQVFGDANFAYVDEIVDDAGNKAMLEFTAEIDGIHINGIDIIHWNDEGKIQNFKVLVRPMKALNMLWEKMGAMLETMKG
;
A
#
# COMPACT_ATOMS: atom_id res chain seq x y z
N GLN A 1 -12.92 7.19 -6.21
CA GLN A 1 -11.46 7.18 -6.20
C GLN A 1 -10.89 5.79 -6.46
N ILE A 2 -11.60 4.76 -6.05
CA ILE A 2 -11.18 3.38 -6.23
C ILE A 2 -12.17 2.70 -7.18
N ALA A 3 -11.66 2.04 -8.23
CA ALA A 3 -12.51 1.33 -9.17
C ALA A 3 -13.19 0.14 -8.48
N ASP A 4 -14.40 -0.22 -8.94
CA ASP A 4 -15.15 -1.32 -8.33
C ASP A 4 -14.40 -2.65 -8.43
N ASP A 5 -13.62 -2.83 -9.50
CA ASP A 5 -12.85 -4.04 -9.74
C ASP A 5 -11.36 -3.86 -9.45
N ALA A 6 -11.02 -2.90 -8.59
CA ALA A 6 -9.62 -2.65 -8.22
C ALA A 6 -9.00 -3.86 -7.51
N VAL A 7 -7.68 -3.96 -7.60
CA VAL A 7 -6.91 -5.03 -6.96
C VAL A 7 -5.77 -4.43 -6.17
N PHE A 8 -5.57 -4.91 -4.96
CA PHE A 8 -4.46 -4.54 -4.10
C PHE A 8 -3.49 -5.72 -3.98
N HIS A 9 -2.20 -5.45 -4.14
CA HIS A 9 -1.15 -6.44 -3.97
C HIS A 9 -0.30 -6.06 -2.76
N SER A 10 -0.51 -6.78 -1.67
CA SER A 10 0.22 -6.55 -0.42
C SER A 10 1.67 -7.01 -0.54
N PRO A 11 2.62 -6.35 0.14
CA PRO A 11 4.00 -6.82 0.16
C PRO A 11 4.19 -8.10 0.96
N VAL A 12 3.23 -8.46 1.81
CA VAL A 12 3.36 -9.61 2.72
C VAL A 12 2.43 -10.77 2.37
N VAL A 13 1.43 -10.55 1.51
CA VAL A 13 0.48 -11.59 1.09
C VAL A 13 0.51 -11.71 -0.43
N HIS A 14 0.83 -12.90 -0.94
CA HIS A 14 0.93 -13.06 -2.39
C HIS A 14 -0.42 -13.02 -3.10
N THR A 15 -1.47 -13.51 -2.44
CA THR A 15 -2.81 -13.55 -3.04
C THR A 15 -3.35 -12.13 -3.25
N PRO A 16 -3.71 -11.75 -4.49
CA PRO A 16 -4.27 -10.42 -4.73
C PRO A 16 -5.59 -10.23 -3.98
N GLN A 17 -5.80 -9.00 -3.49
CA GLN A 17 -7.01 -8.64 -2.77
C GLN A 17 -7.90 -7.86 -3.74
N ALA A 18 -8.96 -8.49 -4.22
CA ALA A 18 -9.79 -7.93 -5.28
C ALA A 18 -11.08 -7.31 -4.75
N GLY A 19 -11.50 -6.22 -5.38
CA GLY A 19 -12.74 -5.54 -5.09
C GLY A 19 -12.54 -4.24 -4.32
N LYS A 20 -13.36 -3.26 -4.64
CA LYS A 20 -13.25 -1.92 -4.08
C LYS A 20 -13.24 -1.90 -2.56
N HIS A 21 -14.14 -2.64 -1.93
CA HIS A 21 -14.25 -2.63 -0.47
C HIS A 21 -13.00 -3.19 0.20
N LEU A 22 -12.45 -4.26 -0.36
CA LEU A 22 -11.25 -4.88 0.20
C LEU A 22 -10.03 -3.99 -0.01
N VAL A 23 -9.91 -3.39 -1.20
CA VAL A 23 -8.83 -2.45 -1.48
C VAL A 23 -8.88 -1.27 -0.53
N PHE A 24 -10.08 -0.71 -0.32
CA PHE A 24 -10.26 0.41 0.60
C PHE A 24 -9.83 0.03 2.02
N ALA A 25 -10.19 -1.18 2.47
CA ALA A 25 -9.83 -1.66 3.80
C ALA A 25 -8.31 -1.75 3.96
N TYR A 26 -7.61 -2.30 2.98
CA TYR A 26 -6.15 -2.42 3.02
C TYR A 26 -5.46 -1.06 3.00
N LEU A 27 -5.92 -0.15 2.15
CA LEU A 27 -5.32 1.19 2.09
C LEU A 27 -5.58 1.98 3.37
N SER A 28 -6.78 1.84 3.95
CA SER A 28 -7.11 2.50 5.22
C SER A 28 -6.25 1.95 6.37
N ALA A 29 -6.06 0.63 6.40
CA ALA A 29 -5.23 0.01 7.42
C ALA A 29 -3.78 0.47 7.29
N ALA A 30 -3.27 0.55 6.06
CA ALA A 30 -1.91 1.04 5.82
C ALA A 30 -1.75 2.48 6.26
N ASP A 31 -2.74 3.32 5.98
CA ASP A 31 -2.72 4.71 6.40
C ASP A 31 -2.61 4.83 7.91
N GLN A 32 -3.33 4.00 8.65
CA GLN A 32 -3.26 4.01 10.11
C GLN A 32 -1.93 3.48 10.63
N VAL A 33 -1.40 2.43 10.01
CA VAL A 33 -0.10 1.85 10.41
C VAL A 33 1.04 2.85 10.19
N PHE A 34 1.01 3.57 9.05
CA PHE A 34 2.07 4.50 8.69
C PHE A 34 1.83 5.94 9.15
N GLY A 35 0.67 6.25 9.71
CA GLY A 35 0.27 7.62 10.00
C GLY A 35 1.26 8.44 10.80
N ASP A 36 1.92 7.83 11.82
CA ASP A 36 2.87 8.52 12.70
C ASP A 36 4.30 8.01 12.51
N ALA A 37 4.62 7.46 11.34
CA ALA A 37 5.85 6.68 11.15
C ALA A 37 6.98 7.46 10.47
N ASN A 38 6.99 8.79 10.54
CA ASN A 38 7.96 9.60 9.79
C ASN A 38 7.93 9.24 8.32
N PHE A 39 6.76 9.04 7.79
CA PHE A 39 6.56 8.61 6.40
C PHE A 39 6.87 9.74 5.45
N ALA A 40 7.66 9.45 4.41
CA ALA A 40 7.98 10.44 3.38
C ALA A 40 8.15 9.75 2.03
N TYR A 41 7.61 10.37 0.99
CA TYR A 41 7.92 9.97 -0.37
C TYR A 41 9.24 10.64 -0.77
N VAL A 42 10.19 9.85 -1.25
CA VAL A 42 11.54 10.33 -1.56
C VAL A 42 11.86 10.36 -3.05
N ASP A 43 11.04 9.69 -3.87
CA ASP A 43 11.23 9.69 -5.32
C ASP A 43 9.93 9.30 -5.99
N GLU A 44 9.77 9.72 -7.26
CA GLU A 44 8.57 9.35 -8.01
C GLU A 44 8.86 9.27 -9.51
N ILE A 45 8.17 8.34 -10.17
CA ILE A 45 8.19 8.21 -11.61
C ILE A 45 6.73 8.12 -12.05
N VAL A 46 6.32 9.02 -12.95
CA VAL A 46 4.94 9.05 -13.42
C VAL A 46 4.94 8.87 -14.93
N ASP A 47 4.12 7.94 -15.41
CA ASP A 47 3.89 7.75 -16.83
C ASP A 47 2.46 8.20 -17.14
N ASP A 48 2.33 9.44 -17.58
CA ASP A 48 1.03 10.04 -17.88
C ASP A 48 0.29 9.27 -18.97
N ALA A 49 1.02 8.81 -19.98
CA ALA A 49 0.40 8.08 -21.09
C ALA A 49 -0.10 6.71 -20.67
N GLY A 50 0.60 6.07 -19.73
CA GLY A 50 0.26 4.74 -19.25
C GLY A 50 -0.62 4.73 -18.01
N ASN A 51 -0.97 5.88 -17.47
CA ASN A 51 -1.78 5.99 -16.27
C ASN A 51 -1.15 5.21 -15.10
N LYS A 52 0.15 5.39 -14.90
CA LYS A 52 0.89 4.63 -13.89
C LYS A 52 1.87 5.53 -13.15
N ALA A 53 2.03 5.28 -11.86
CA ALA A 53 3.00 5.98 -11.04
C ALA A 53 3.75 5.00 -10.15
N MET A 54 5.02 5.29 -9.89
CA MET A 54 5.83 4.57 -8.92
C MET A 54 6.32 5.59 -7.91
N LEU A 55 5.99 5.37 -6.64
CA LEU A 55 6.33 6.30 -5.57
C LEU A 55 7.16 5.58 -4.53
N GLU A 56 8.42 5.96 -4.43
CA GLU A 56 9.30 5.38 -3.41
C GLU A 56 9.09 6.11 -2.10
N PHE A 57 9.00 5.35 -1.01
CA PHE A 57 8.80 5.94 0.32
C PHE A 57 9.78 5.37 1.33
N THR A 58 9.96 6.13 2.41
CA THR A 58 10.67 5.67 3.59
C THR A 58 9.79 5.94 4.81
N ALA A 59 9.98 5.11 5.84
CA ALA A 59 9.25 5.26 7.09
C ALA A 59 10.08 4.60 8.20
N GLU A 60 9.68 4.84 9.43
CA GLU A 60 10.30 4.18 10.58
C GLU A 60 9.21 3.85 11.59
N ILE A 61 9.10 2.57 11.95
CA ILE A 61 8.12 2.12 12.93
C ILE A 61 8.85 1.28 13.96
N ASP A 62 8.72 1.63 15.24
CA ASP A 62 9.34 0.90 16.35
C ASP A 62 10.85 0.73 16.14
N GLY A 63 11.50 1.75 15.59
CA GLY A 63 12.93 1.73 15.34
C GLY A 63 13.34 0.95 14.10
N ILE A 64 12.41 0.39 13.36
CA ILE A 64 12.67 -0.36 12.14
C ILE A 64 12.52 0.54 10.93
N HIS A 65 13.59 0.70 10.15
CA HIS A 65 13.55 1.48 8.92
C HIS A 65 12.90 0.68 7.80
N ILE A 66 12.00 1.35 7.08
CA ILE A 66 11.23 0.74 6.01
C ILE A 66 11.48 1.53 4.73
N ASN A 67 11.75 0.81 3.64
CA ASN A 67 11.84 1.43 2.32
C ASN A 67 10.97 0.63 1.37
N GLY A 68 10.13 1.31 0.63
CA GLY A 68 9.21 0.62 -0.28
C GLY A 68 8.84 1.43 -1.49
N ILE A 69 8.06 0.81 -2.36
CA ILE A 69 7.55 1.43 -3.58
C ILE A 69 6.07 1.12 -3.68
N ASP A 70 5.27 2.16 -3.89
CA ASP A 70 3.86 2.02 -4.27
C ASP A 70 3.80 2.10 -5.80
N ILE A 71 3.24 1.07 -6.42
CA ILE A 71 3.02 1.05 -7.87
C ILE A 71 1.52 1.17 -8.10
N ILE A 72 1.11 2.30 -8.65
CA ILE A 72 -0.30 2.64 -8.78
C ILE A 72 -0.67 2.72 -10.26
N HIS A 73 -1.77 2.09 -10.62
CA HIS A 73 -2.30 2.12 -11.97
C HIS A 73 -3.77 2.53 -11.88
N TRP A 74 -4.17 3.57 -12.61
CA TRP A 74 -5.55 4.05 -12.59
C TRP A 74 -6.18 3.89 -13.97
N ASN A 75 -7.51 3.82 -13.98
CA ASN A 75 -8.26 3.60 -15.21
C ASN A 75 -8.55 4.92 -15.92
N ASP A 76 -9.27 4.84 -17.04
CA ASP A 76 -9.57 6.02 -17.86
C ASP A 76 -10.44 7.03 -17.14
N GLU A 77 -11.11 6.63 -16.07
CA GLU A 77 -11.91 7.53 -15.25
C GLU A 77 -11.13 8.16 -14.10
N GLY A 78 -9.82 7.87 -14.03
CA GLY A 78 -8.97 8.40 -12.96
C GLY A 78 -9.10 7.69 -11.63
N LYS A 79 -9.72 6.52 -11.62
CA LYS A 79 -9.88 5.73 -10.39
C LYS A 79 -8.77 4.69 -10.27
N ILE A 80 -8.35 4.40 -9.03
CA ILE A 80 -7.31 3.41 -8.79
C ILE A 80 -7.82 2.04 -9.25
N GLN A 81 -7.09 1.43 -10.18
CA GLN A 81 -7.41 0.11 -10.72
C GLN A 81 -6.52 -0.96 -10.12
N ASN A 82 -5.26 -0.63 -9.86
CA ASN A 82 -4.30 -1.57 -9.31
C ASN A 82 -3.35 -0.82 -8.39
N PHE A 83 -3.09 -1.39 -7.23
CA PHE A 83 -2.19 -0.79 -6.25
C PHE A 83 -1.31 -1.91 -5.71
N LYS A 84 -0.01 -1.84 -5.98
CA LYS A 84 0.94 -2.86 -5.53
C LYS A 84 2.00 -2.21 -4.66
N VAL A 85 2.37 -2.89 -3.58
CA VAL A 85 3.39 -2.38 -2.66
C VAL A 85 4.51 -3.39 -2.56
N LEU A 86 5.75 -2.92 -2.72
CA LEU A 86 6.97 -3.70 -2.51
C LEU A 86 7.75 -3.06 -1.38
N VAL A 87 8.28 -3.86 -0.49
CA VAL A 87 8.94 -3.36 0.74
C VAL A 87 10.20 -4.16 1.03
N ARG A 88 11.20 -3.46 1.56
CA ARG A 88 12.41 -4.05 2.13
C ARG A 88 12.71 -3.39 3.47
N PRO A 89 13.50 -3.98 4.37
CA PRO A 89 14.07 -5.32 4.35
C PRO A 89 13.08 -6.35 4.96
N MET A 90 13.51 -7.60 5.08
CA MET A 90 12.67 -8.66 5.66
C MET A 90 12.14 -8.29 7.05
N LYS A 91 12.95 -7.66 7.87
CA LYS A 91 12.55 -7.21 9.21
C LYS A 91 11.33 -6.30 9.14
N ALA A 92 11.29 -5.39 8.16
CA ALA A 92 10.14 -4.52 7.96
C ALA A 92 8.91 -5.31 7.52
N LEU A 93 9.10 -6.30 6.65
CA LEU A 93 7.99 -7.13 6.18
C LEU A 93 7.35 -7.91 7.33
N ASN A 94 8.16 -8.47 8.22
CA ASN A 94 7.64 -9.19 9.38
C ASN A 94 6.83 -8.29 10.30
N MET A 95 7.33 -7.10 10.54
CA MET A 95 6.65 -6.12 11.39
C MET A 95 5.34 -5.67 10.74
N LEU A 96 5.35 -5.41 9.43
CA LEU A 96 4.14 -5.01 8.71
C LEU A 96 3.09 -6.11 8.69
N TRP A 97 3.53 -7.37 8.56
CA TRP A 97 2.62 -8.51 8.63
C TRP A 97 1.81 -8.46 9.93
N GLU A 98 2.49 -8.26 11.05
CA GLU A 98 1.82 -8.23 12.35
C GLU A 98 0.92 -7.02 12.50
N LYS A 99 1.42 -5.83 12.15
CA LYS A 99 0.67 -4.59 12.34
C LYS A 99 -0.52 -4.49 11.41
N MET A 100 -0.37 -4.88 10.14
CA MET A 100 -1.48 -4.86 9.19
C MET A 100 -2.54 -5.88 9.57
N GLY A 101 -2.11 -7.07 10.00
CA GLY A 101 -3.03 -8.11 10.45
C GLY A 101 -3.86 -7.65 11.63
N ALA A 102 -3.22 -7.03 12.62
CA ALA A 102 -3.91 -6.52 13.80
C ALA A 102 -4.89 -5.40 13.43
N MET A 103 -4.48 -4.50 12.53
CA MET A 103 -5.32 -3.39 12.12
C MET A 103 -6.55 -3.86 11.35
N LEU A 104 -6.36 -4.81 10.42
CA LEU A 104 -7.46 -5.37 9.65
C LEU A 104 -8.44 -6.12 10.55
N GLU A 105 -7.94 -6.78 11.58
CA GLU A 105 -8.79 -7.50 12.54
C GLU A 105 -9.68 -6.52 13.30
N THR A 106 -9.14 -5.38 13.73
CA THR A 106 -9.93 -4.33 14.39
C THR A 106 -11.00 -3.77 13.47
N MET A 107 -10.71 -3.65 12.17
CA MET A 107 -11.64 -3.08 11.20
C MET A 107 -12.78 -4.02 10.83
N LYS A 108 -12.64 -5.30 11.10
CA LYS A 108 -13.71 -6.27 10.87
C LYS A 108 -14.86 -6.09 11.85
N GLY A 109 -14.56 -5.48 12.93
CA GLY A 109 -15.46 -5.10 13.92
C GLY A 109 -16.26 -5.78 14.67
#